data_490a1d5e8152b1fbc4eb9c54aa7353e7
#
_entry.id   490a1d5e8152b1fbc4eb9c54aa7353e7
#
_cell.length_a   1.000
_cell.length_b   1.000
_cell.length_c   1.000
_cell.angle_alpha   90.00
_cell.angle_beta   90.00
_cell.angle_gamma   90.00
#
_symmetry.space_group_name_H-M   'P 1'
#
loop_
_entity.id
_entity.type
_entity.pdbx_description
1 polymer ?
#
loop_
_entity_poly.entity_id
_entity_poly.type
_entity_poly.pdbx_seq_one_letter_code
_entity_poly.pdbx_strand_id
1 'polypeptide(L)'
;TCSVFLLMLAGIGVGYALAVWLVWTLTLWITQPDEQRAEPDPRPEGISRARLAEMIENAYSPLLLVDRKRVVIANGSARKLLGHHVVGQDIRVALRHPRAIALLDSEDHGEAIVTGLVRRKDVWRVSRYAIDDRSSVVELVSKTAESDISRAHTDFVANASHELRTPLSSIIGYVETLSENPEDIDQATARKFLDTIHREAQRLQNLVSDLMSLSRVEAEK
;
A
#
# COMPACT_ATOMS: atom_id res chain seq x y z
N THR A 1 -66.67 -21.19 -3.26
CA THR A 1 -68.01 -20.71 -2.80
C THR A 1 -69.06 -20.78 -3.91
N CYS A 2 -68.77 -20.41 -5.18
CA CYS A 2 -69.72 -20.51 -6.31
C CYS A 2 -70.14 -21.95 -6.64
N SER A 3 -69.25 -22.94 -6.51
CA SER A 3 -69.52 -24.34 -6.84
C SER A 3 -70.55 -25.00 -5.87
N VAL A 4 -70.47 -24.66 -4.58
CA VAL A 4 -71.41 -25.15 -3.57
C VAL A 4 -72.82 -24.60 -3.81
N PHE A 5 -72.93 -23.33 -4.20
CA PHE A 5 -74.21 -22.67 -4.52
C PHE A 5 -74.89 -23.26 -5.75
N LEU A 6 -74.12 -23.61 -6.80
CA LEU A 6 -74.59 -24.25 -7.99
C LEU A 6 -75.10 -25.72 -7.75
N LEU A 7 -74.44 -26.46 -6.88
CA LEU A 7 -74.82 -27.84 -6.49
C LEU A 7 -76.10 -27.85 -5.60
N MET A 8 -76.32 -26.87 -4.78
CA MET A 8 -77.56 -26.69 -4.00
C MET A 8 -78.78 -26.42 -4.93
N LEU A 9 -78.59 -25.65 -6.02
CA LEU A 9 -79.64 -25.32 -6.99
C LEU A 9 -80.07 -26.56 -7.80
N ALA A 10 -79.24 -27.61 -7.94
CA ALA A 10 -79.49 -28.85 -8.68
C ALA A 10 -80.20 -29.94 -7.84
N GLY A 11 -80.69 -29.65 -6.60
CA GLY A 11 -81.45 -30.60 -5.77
C GLY A 11 -80.63 -31.75 -5.20
N ILE A 12 -79.34 -31.60 -5.17
CA ILE A 12 -78.41 -32.60 -4.58
C ILE A 12 -78.35 -32.40 -3.07
N GLY A 13 -78.58 -33.50 -2.29
CA GLY A 13 -78.71 -33.45 -0.84
C GLY A 13 -77.47 -32.75 -0.13
N VAL A 14 -77.76 -32.01 0.91
CA VAL A 14 -76.78 -31.22 1.70
C VAL A 14 -75.50 -32.04 2.07
N GLY A 15 -75.66 -33.34 2.29
CA GLY A 15 -74.54 -34.25 2.60
C GLY A 15 -73.54 -34.41 1.46
N TYR A 16 -73.99 -34.42 0.21
CA TYR A 16 -73.11 -34.54 -0.94
C TYR A 16 -72.34 -33.20 -1.20
N ALA A 17 -73.06 -32.10 -1.01
CA ALA A 17 -72.46 -30.78 -1.14
C ALA A 17 -71.34 -30.57 -0.12
N LEU A 18 -71.53 -31.00 1.15
CA LEU A 18 -70.52 -30.99 2.19
C LEU A 18 -69.33 -31.89 1.88
N ALA A 19 -69.59 -33.08 1.37
CA ALA A 19 -68.51 -34.02 0.98
C ALA A 19 -67.64 -33.45 -0.14
N VAL A 20 -68.24 -32.86 -1.17
CA VAL A 20 -67.52 -32.25 -2.29
C VAL A 20 -66.71 -31.02 -1.77
N TRP A 21 -67.29 -30.23 -0.86
CA TRP A 21 -66.59 -29.10 -0.26
C TRP A 21 -65.39 -29.54 0.60
N LEU A 22 -65.55 -30.62 1.41
CA LEU A 22 -64.45 -31.21 2.19
C LEU A 22 -63.33 -31.76 1.32
N VAL A 23 -63.67 -32.51 0.27
CA VAL A 23 -62.67 -33.01 -0.68
C VAL A 23 -61.93 -31.86 -1.37
N TRP A 24 -62.64 -30.82 -1.75
CA TRP A 24 -62.06 -29.65 -2.39
C TRP A 24 -61.12 -28.85 -1.45
N THR A 25 -61.52 -28.65 -0.20
CA THR A 25 -60.69 -28.00 0.82
C THR A 25 -59.48 -28.85 1.21
N LEU A 26 -59.65 -30.20 1.29
CA LEU A 26 -58.56 -31.11 1.54
C LEU A 26 -57.55 -31.15 0.37
N THR A 27 -58.07 -31.13 -0.86
CA THR A 27 -57.22 -31.07 -2.07
C THR A 27 -56.46 -29.74 -2.11
N LEU A 28 -57.12 -28.61 -1.81
CA LEU A 28 -56.45 -27.33 -1.73
C LEU A 28 -55.40 -27.31 -0.61
N TRP A 29 -55.63 -27.95 0.51
CA TRP A 29 -54.69 -28.05 1.61
C TRP A 29 -53.49 -28.95 1.26
N ILE A 30 -53.71 -30.05 0.53
CA ILE A 30 -52.65 -30.95 0.05
C ILE A 30 -51.86 -30.34 -1.11
N THR A 31 -52.55 -29.56 -1.96
CA THR A 31 -51.94 -28.90 -3.13
C THR A 31 -51.53 -27.46 -2.84
N GLN A 32 -51.64 -26.97 -1.58
CA GLN A 32 -50.87 -25.77 -1.23
C GLN A 32 -49.42 -26.09 -1.60
N PRO A 33 -48.81 -25.35 -2.55
CA PRO A 33 -47.41 -25.48 -2.72
C PRO A 33 -46.86 -25.22 -1.31
N ASP A 34 -46.24 -26.24 -0.76
CA ASP A 34 -45.36 -26.05 0.38
C ASP A 34 -44.50 -24.85 -0.07
N GLU A 35 -44.75 -23.66 0.49
CA GLU A 35 -43.71 -22.67 0.52
C GLU A 35 -42.64 -23.34 1.37
N GLN A 36 -42.06 -24.41 0.74
CA GLN A 36 -40.77 -24.87 1.17
C GLN A 36 -40.02 -23.59 1.35
N ARG A 37 -39.84 -23.20 2.60
CA ARG A 37 -38.74 -22.39 2.97
C ARG A 37 -37.64 -22.74 2.00
N ALA A 38 -37.45 -21.92 0.98
CA ALA A 38 -36.26 -21.98 0.18
C ALA A 38 -35.19 -21.93 1.24
N GLU A 39 -34.69 -23.11 1.63
CA GLU A 39 -33.43 -23.18 2.34
C GLU A 39 -32.54 -22.25 1.51
N PRO A 40 -32.04 -21.17 2.07
CA PRO A 40 -31.15 -20.32 1.32
C PRO A 40 -30.07 -21.26 0.81
N ASP A 41 -30.10 -21.50 -0.53
CA ASP A 41 -29.07 -22.20 -1.26
C ASP A 41 -27.77 -21.92 -0.50
N PRO A 42 -27.05 -22.92 0.01
CA PRO A 42 -25.77 -22.70 0.66
C PRO A 42 -24.79 -22.30 -0.43
N ARG A 43 -25.03 -21.13 -1.01
CA ARG A 43 -23.95 -20.37 -1.66
C ARG A 43 -22.87 -20.37 -0.61
N PRO A 44 -21.66 -20.82 -0.95
CA PRO A 44 -20.56 -20.80 -0.01
C PRO A 44 -20.60 -19.41 0.63
N GLU A 45 -20.92 -19.36 1.92
CA GLU A 45 -21.05 -18.11 2.65
C GLU A 45 -19.76 -17.36 2.39
N GLY A 46 -19.81 -16.46 1.42
CA GLY A 46 -18.69 -15.60 1.10
C GLY A 46 -18.32 -14.96 2.43
N ILE A 47 -17.04 -15.00 2.78
CA ILE A 47 -16.53 -14.51 4.07
C ILE A 47 -17.24 -13.18 4.36
N SER A 48 -18.07 -13.18 5.40
CA SER A 48 -18.87 -12.00 5.76
C SER A 48 -17.94 -10.82 5.94
N ARG A 49 -18.36 -9.61 5.52
CA ARG A 49 -17.56 -8.37 5.69
C ARG A 49 -17.10 -8.20 7.14
N ALA A 50 -17.89 -8.62 8.10
CA ALA A 50 -17.54 -8.59 9.51
C ALA A 50 -16.36 -9.52 9.85
N ARG A 51 -16.38 -10.75 9.32
CA ARG A 51 -15.25 -11.70 9.48
C ARG A 51 -13.98 -11.21 8.79
N LEU A 52 -14.09 -10.64 7.60
CA LEU A 52 -12.94 -10.00 6.92
C LEU A 52 -12.38 -8.85 7.75
N ALA A 53 -13.23 -7.98 8.28
CA ALA A 53 -12.80 -6.88 9.13
C ALA A 53 -12.06 -7.39 10.37
N GLU A 54 -12.56 -8.42 11.03
CA GLU A 54 -11.94 -9.05 12.19
C GLU A 54 -10.58 -9.68 11.86
N MET A 55 -10.48 -10.39 10.73
CA MET A 55 -9.22 -11.02 10.28
C MET A 55 -8.08 -10.01 10.04
N ILE A 56 -8.41 -8.85 9.46
CA ILE A 56 -7.39 -7.83 9.13
C ILE A 56 -7.16 -6.80 10.25
N GLU A 57 -8.01 -6.80 11.28
CA GLU A 57 -8.01 -5.76 12.33
C GLU A 57 -6.65 -5.55 12.97
N ASN A 58 -5.94 -6.63 13.28
CA ASN A 58 -4.66 -6.63 13.97
C ASN A 58 -3.45 -6.68 13.03
N ALA A 59 -3.64 -6.56 11.71
CA ALA A 59 -2.53 -6.50 10.78
C ALA A 59 -1.68 -5.25 11.00
N TYR A 60 -0.35 -5.42 10.96
CA TYR A 60 0.60 -4.32 11.15
C TYR A 60 0.51 -3.28 10.05
N SER A 61 0.39 -3.73 8.79
CA SER A 61 0.23 -2.83 7.66
C SER A 61 -1.16 -2.20 7.67
N PRO A 62 -1.30 -0.90 7.39
CA PRO A 62 -2.57 -0.27 7.09
C PRO A 62 -3.22 -0.92 5.87
N LEU A 63 -4.41 -1.49 6.07
CA LEU A 63 -5.21 -2.18 5.05
C LEU A 63 -6.58 -1.53 4.93
N LEU A 64 -6.98 -1.30 3.70
CA LEU A 64 -8.28 -0.74 3.33
C LEU A 64 -8.97 -1.68 2.34
N LEU A 65 -10.21 -2.07 2.62
CA LEU A 65 -11.08 -2.68 1.62
C LEU A 65 -11.91 -1.57 0.98
N VAL A 66 -11.84 -1.50 -0.33
CA VAL A 66 -12.50 -0.47 -1.15
C VAL A 66 -13.52 -1.14 -2.04
N ASP A 67 -14.76 -0.66 -2.03
CA ASP A 67 -15.85 -1.08 -2.91
C ASP A 67 -16.35 0.16 -3.67
N ARG A 68 -16.35 0.12 -5.00
CA ARG A 68 -16.74 1.26 -5.87
C ARG A 68 -16.09 2.58 -5.45
N LYS A 69 -14.76 2.56 -5.22
CA LYS A 69 -13.97 3.73 -4.79
C LYS A 69 -14.26 4.24 -3.37
N ARG A 70 -15.15 3.58 -2.60
CA ARG A 70 -15.41 3.91 -1.19
C ARG A 70 -14.73 2.92 -0.26
N VAL A 71 -14.12 3.43 0.78
CA VAL A 71 -13.53 2.60 1.85
C VAL A 71 -14.66 1.99 2.65
N VAL A 72 -14.80 0.66 2.60
CA VAL A 72 -15.82 -0.08 3.35
C VAL A 72 -15.29 -0.69 4.63
N ILE A 73 -13.98 -1.05 4.66
CA ILE A 73 -13.28 -1.54 5.85
C ILE A 73 -11.91 -0.86 5.91
N ALA A 74 -11.50 -0.48 7.11
CA ALA A 74 -10.15 -0.03 7.43
C ALA A 74 -9.72 -0.72 8.71
N ASN A 75 -8.55 -1.38 8.72
CA ASN A 75 -8.05 -2.02 9.94
C ASN A 75 -7.54 -0.99 10.96
N GLY A 76 -7.18 -1.44 12.15
CA GLY A 76 -6.68 -0.59 13.24
C GLY A 76 -5.50 0.30 12.82
N SER A 77 -4.55 -0.26 12.06
CA SER A 77 -3.39 0.47 11.55
C SER A 77 -3.78 1.56 10.55
N ALA A 78 -4.71 1.28 9.63
CA ALA A 78 -5.21 2.25 8.66
C ALA A 78 -5.98 3.40 9.34
N ARG A 79 -6.82 3.08 10.34
CA ARG A 79 -7.54 4.11 11.11
C ARG A 79 -6.62 4.99 11.95
N LYS A 80 -5.52 4.43 12.51
CA LYS A 80 -4.50 5.22 13.20
C LYS A 80 -3.76 6.16 12.26
N LEU A 81 -3.51 5.72 11.03
CA LEU A 81 -2.76 6.48 10.03
C LEU A 81 -3.61 7.58 9.38
N LEU A 82 -4.81 7.25 8.92
CA LEU A 82 -5.66 8.09 8.08
C LEU A 82 -6.83 8.74 8.85
N GLY A 83 -7.05 8.31 10.10
CA GLY A 83 -8.19 8.72 10.91
C GLY A 83 -9.39 7.79 10.80
N HIS A 84 -10.23 7.79 11.84
CA HIS A 84 -11.44 6.94 11.89
C HIS A 84 -12.48 7.28 10.82
N HIS A 85 -12.46 8.53 10.35
CA HIS A 85 -13.38 9.04 9.35
C HIS A 85 -13.13 8.51 7.93
N VAL A 86 -12.03 7.77 7.71
CA VAL A 86 -11.70 7.21 6.38
C VAL A 86 -12.76 6.23 5.89
N VAL A 87 -13.41 5.49 6.81
CA VAL A 87 -14.47 4.53 6.46
C VAL A 87 -15.70 5.29 5.93
N GLY A 88 -16.22 4.84 4.79
CA GLY A 88 -17.34 5.46 4.08
C GLY A 88 -16.94 6.59 3.13
N GLN A 89 -15.70 7.07 3.17
CA GLN A 89 -15.21 8.10 2.26
C GLN A 89 -14.71 7.53 0.93
N ASP A 90 -14.64 8.39 -0.09
CA ASP A 90 -13.93 8.07 -1.33
C ASP A 90 -12.43 7.93 -1.02
N ILE A 91 -11.82 6.83 -1.45
CA ILE A 91 -10.41 6.53 -1.21
C ILE A 91 -9.47 7.63 -1.74
N ARG A 92 -9.86 8.34 -2.81
CA ARG A 92 -9.08 9.44 -3.39
C ARG A 92 -9.03 10.68 -2.50
N VAL A 93 -9.99 10.81 -1.57
CA VAL A 93 -9.97 11.87 -0.55
C VAL A 93 -8.95 11.53 0.54
N ALA A 94 -8.80 10.26 0.88
CA ALA A 94 -7.81 9.79 1.85
C ALA A 94 -6.38 9.78 1.25
N LEU A 95 -6.25 9.36 -0.03
CA LEU A 95 -4.97 9.23 -0.73
C LEU A 95 -4.90 10.25 -1.88
N ARG A 96 -4.66 11.53 -1.55
CA ARG A 96 -4.72 12.65 -2.51
C ARG A 96 -3.53 12.76 -3.46
N HIS A 97 -2.52 11.92 -3.32
CA HIS A 97 -1.33 12.00 -4.17
C HIS A 97 -1.66 11.57 -5.62
N PRO A 98 -1.23 12.31 -6.66
CA PRO A 98 -1.59 12.02 -8.06
C PRO A 98 -1.26 10.59 -8.50
N ARG A 99 -0.09 10.05 -8.10
CA ARG A 99 0.29 8.66 -8.41
C ARG A 99 -0.60 7.62 -7.71
N ALA A 100 -1.04 7.91 -6.48
CA ALA A 100 -1.99 7.03 -5.79
C ALA A 100 -3.34 7.05 -6.49
N ILE A 101 -3.83 8.22 -6.88
CA ILE A 101 -5.11 8.36 -7.60
C ILE A 101 -5.04 7.60 -8.94
N ALA A 102 -3.97 7.75 -9.71
CA ALA A 102 -3.78 7.03 -10.97
C ALA A 102 -3.80 5.50 -10.76
N LEU A 103 -3.14 5.01 -9.70
CA LEU A 103 -3.17 3.59 -9.33
C LEU A 103 -4.58 3.12 -8.93
N LEU A 104 -5.31 3.93 -8.15
CA LEU A 104 -6.66 3.60 -7.69
C LEU A 104 -7.72 3.62 -8.81
N ASP A 105 -7.46 4.38 -9.87
CA ASP A 105 -8.32 4.45 -11.04
C ASP A 105 -7.97 3.38 -12.09
N SER A 106 -6.83 2.67 -11.97
CA SER A 106 -6.50 1.52 -12.83
C SER A 106 -7.38 0.32 -12.49
N GLU A 107 -7.59 -0.59 -13.43
CA GLU A 107 -8.35 -1.83 -13.23
C GLU A 107 -7.47 -2.96 -12.68
N ASP A 108 -6.16 -2.89 -12.93
CA ASP A 108 -5.18 -3.93 -12.62
C ASP A 108 -4.59 -3.81 -11.21
N HIS A 109 -3.92 -4.90 -10.79
CA HIS A 109 -3.01 -4.88 -9.66
C HIS A 109 -1.85 -3.94 -9.95
N GLY A 110 -1.39 -3.22 -8.93
CA GLY A 110 -0.26 -2.33 -9.11
C GLY A 110 0.22 -1.73 -7.80
N GLU A 111 1.34 -1.03 -7.91
CA GLU A 111 1.90 -0.29 -6.79
C GLU A 111 2.43 1.08 -7.23
N ALA A 112 2.42 2.02 -6.30
CA ALA A 112 2.94 3.35 -6.48
C ALA A 112 3.70 3.81 -5.24
N ILE A 113 4.86 4.44 -5.45
CA ILE A 113 5.58 5.14 -4.39
C ILE A 113 5.06 6.58 -4.35
N VAL A 114 4.61 6.98 -3.18
CA VAL A 114 4.04 8.30 -2.92
C VAL A 114 4.77 8.98 -1.77
N THR A 115 4.92 10.29 -1.86
CA THR A 115 5.55 11.10 -0.80
C THR A 115 4.52 12.05 -0.20
N GLY A 116 4.63 12.32 1.10
CA GLY A 116 3.77 13.31 1.75
C GLY A 116 2.34 12.86 1.99
N LEU A 117 2.12 11.57 2.23
CA LEU A 117 0.77 11.03 2.50
C LEU A 117 0.23 11.50 3.85
N VAL A 118 1.04 11.46 4.89
CA VAL A 118 0.69 11.87 6.27
C VAL A 118 1.55 13.04 6.71
N ARG A 119 2.88 12.91 6.55
CA ARG A 119 3.84 13.98 6.81
C ARG A 119 4.57 14.32 5.52
N ARG A 120 5.01 15.57 5.39
CA ARG A 120 5.58 16.11 4.15
C ARG A 120 6.76 15.31 3.55
N LYS A 121 7.52 14.60 4.38
CA LYS A 121 8.71 13.82 3.97
C LYS A 121 8.49 12.32 3.97
N ASP A 122 7.32 11.84 4.43
CA ASP A 122 7.05 10.39 4.49
C ASP A 122 7.01 9.80 3.09
N VAL A 123 7.60 8.62 2.95
CA VAL A 123 7.56 7.83 1.72
C VAL A 123 6.74 6.59 2.00
N TRP A 124 5.72 6.36 1.19
CA TRP A 124 4.80 5.24 1.29
C TRP A 124 4.73 4.48 -0.01
N ARG A 125 4.73 3.15 0.07
CA ARG A 125 4.30 2.30 -1.02
C ARG A 125 2.81 2.04 -0.82
N VAL A 126 2.03 2.37 -1.84
CA VAL A 126 0.61 2.07 -1.97
C VAL A 126 0.49 0.92 -2.95
N SER A 127 -0.04 -0.21 -2.51
CA SER A 127 -0.29 -1.37 -3.36
C SER A 127 -1.79 -1.59 -3.48
N ARG A 128 -2.29 -1.83 -4.69
CA ARG A 128 -3.68 -2.13 -4.98
C ARG A 128 -3.79 -3.57 -5.50
N TYR A 129 -4.65 -4.36 -4.85
CA TYR A 129 -4.98 -5.72 -5.23
C TYR A 129 -6.46 -5.78 -5.60
N ALA A 130 -6.78 -5.91 -6.87
CA ALA A 130 -8.15 -6.09 -7.33
C ALA A 130 -8.67 -7.47 -6.88
N ILE A 131 -9.87 -7.51 -6.29
CA ILE A 131 -10.57 -8.73 -5.92
C ILE A 131 -11.57 -9.06 -7.02
N ASP A 132 -12.31 -8.06 -7.46
CA ASP A 132 -13.28 -8.11 -8.55
C ASP A 132 -13.38 -6.73 -9.24
N ASP A 133 -14.26 -6.58 -10.23
CA ASP A 133 -14.46 -5.34 -11.00
C ASP A 133 -14.84 -4.12 -10.13
N ARG A 134 -15.23 -4.32 -8.89
CA ARG A 134 -15.73 -3.27 -7.98
C ARG A 134 -14.93 -3.13 -6.71
N SER A 135 -14.29 -4.23 -6.28
CA SER A 135 -13.68 -4.34 -4.97
C SER A 135 -12.17 -4.51 -5.09
N SER A 136 -11.43 -3.83 -4.24
CA SER A 136 -9.98 -3.96 -4.14
C SER A 136 -9.51 -3.82 -2.71
N VAL A 137 -8.36 -4.44 -2.40
CA VAL A 137 -7.61 -4.18 -1.17
C VAL A 137 -6.51 -3.19 -1.49
N VAL A 138 -6.38 -2.18 -0.65
CA VAL A 138 -5.29 -1.20 -0.70
C VAL A 138 -4.44 -1.37 0.55
N GLU A 139 -3.16 -1.62 0.35
CA GLU A 139 -2.15 -1.72 1.40
C GLU A 139 -1.22 -0.52 1.36
N LEU A 140 -0.86 -0.02 2.54
CA LEU A 140 0.09 1.07 2.71
C LEU A 140 1.29 0.57 3.50
N VAL A 141 2.49 0.65 2.92
CA VAL A 141 3.74 0.26 3.57
C VAL A 141 4.65 1.47 3.66
N SER A 142 5.06 1.81 4.88
CA SER A 142 6.03 2.89 5.07
C SER A 142 7.40 2.50 4.52
N LYS A 143 7.94 3.34 3.65
CA LYS A 143 9.29 3.24 3.09
C LYS A 143 10.18 4.41 3.56
N THR A 144 9.73 5.17 4.54
CA THR A 144 10.40 6.38 5.01
C THR A 144 11.81 6.08 5.52
N ALA A 145 11.97 5.07 6.38
CA ALA A 145 13.27 4.71 6.93
C ALA A 145 14.25 4.25 5.82
N GLU A 146 13.81 3.40 4.90
CA GLU A 146 14.63 2.96 3.76
C GLU A 146 15.02 4.13 2.85
N SER A 147 14.09 5.05 2.59
CA SER A 147 14.33 6.25 1.79
C SER A 147 15.31 7.20 2.47
N ASP A 148 15.22 7.37 3.78
CA ASP A 148 16.14 8.24 4.54
C ASP A 148 17.55 7.67 4.57
N ILE A 149 17.71 6.34 4.73
CA ILE A 149 18.99 5.65 4.64
C ILE A 149 19.58 5.82 3.23
N SER A 150 18.79 5.57 2.18
CA SER A 150 19.26 5.70 0.79
C SER A 150 19.70 7.13 0.47
N ARG A 151 18.96 8.13 0.97
CA ARG A 151 19.32 9.55 0.79
C ARG A 151 20.59 9.88 1.55
N ALA A 152 20.69 9.49 2.82
CA ALA A 152 21.89 9.71 3.62
C ALA A 152 23.13 9.09 2.97
N HIS A 153 23.01 7.88 2.40
CA HIS A 153 24.08 7.25 1.66
C HIS A 153 24.47 8.03 0.39
N THR A 154 23.48 8.51 -0.38
CA THR A 154 23.75 9.32 -1.58
C THR A 154 24.45 10.64 -1.23
N ASP A 155 23.97 11.33 -0.20
CA ASP A 155 24.55 12.58 0.28
C ASP A 155 25.99 12.36 0.83
N PHE A 156 26.22 11.24 1.51
CA PHE A 156 27.51 10.82 1.98
C PHE A 156 28.51 10.61 0.85
N VAL A 157 28.14 9.85 -0.21
CA VAL A 157 29.01 9.62 -1.37
C VAL A 157 29.31 10.92 -2.11
N ALA A 158 28.31 11.79 -2.27
CA ALA A 158 28.49 13.09 -2.91
C ALA A 158 29.46 13.97 -2.12
N ASN A 159 29.27 14.10 -0.81
CA ASN A 159 30.13 14.89 0.08
C ASN A 159 31.56 14.32 0.10
N ALA A 160 31.73 13.01 0.24
CA ALA A 160 33.02 12.35 0.19
C ALA A 160 33.76 12.64 -1.12
N SER A 161 33.07 12.59 -2.26
CA SER A 161 33.64 12.88 -3.56
C SER A 161 34.13 14.32 -3.67
N HIS A 162 33.41 15.28 -3.09
CA HIS A 162 33.84 16.68 -3.03
C HIS A 162 35.05 16.90 -2.12
N GLU A 163 35.03 16.26 -0.93
CA GLU A 163 36.12 16.36 0.06
C GLU A 163 37.44 15.68 -0.44
N LEU A 164 37.34 14.65 -1.28
CA LEU A 164 38.49 14.01 -1.90
C LEU A 164 39.04 14.80 -3.08
N ARG A 165 38.18 15.46 -3.86
CA ARG A 165 38.58 16.19 -5.08
C ARG A 165 39.48 17.37 -4.78
N THR A 166 39.18 18.11 -3.73
CA THR A 166 39.92 19.33 -3.37
C THR A 166 41.42 19.07 -3.09
N PRO A 167 41.78 18.19 -2.14
CA PRO A 167 43.20 17.87 -1.87
C PRO A 167 43.87 17.22 -3.09
N LEU A 168 43.15 16.38 -3.84
CA LEU A 168 43.71 15.74 -5.05
C LEU A 168 44.05 16.77 -6.13
N SER A 169 43.18 17.77 -6.38
CA SER A 169 43.47 18.85 -7.32
C SER A 169 44.68 19.68 -6.89
N SER A 170 44.82 19.93 -5.59
CA SER A 170 45.99 20.64 -5.03
C SER A 170 47.30 19.85 -5.27
N ILE A 171 47.28 18.54 -4.99
CA ILE A 171 48.43 17.67 -5.23
C ILE A 171 48.82 17.70 -6.72
N ILE A 172 47.83 17.49 -7.62
CA ILE A 172 48.07 17.49 -9.07
C ILE A 172 48.68 18.82 -9.50
N GLY A 173 48.12 19.97 -9.11
CA GLY A 173 48.60 21.26 -9.51
C GLY A 173 50.06 21.52 -9.04
N TYR A 174 50.43 21.14 -7.82
CA TYR A 174 51.81 21.28 -7.35
C TYR A 174 52.77 20.32 -8.06
N VAL A 175 52.33 19.08 -8.35
CA VAL A 175 53.14 18.12 -9.13
C VAL A 175 53.35 18.61 -10.56
N GLU A 176 52.32 19.12 -11.23
CA GLU A 176 52.40 19.71 -12.56
C GLU A 176 53.39 20.91 -12.56
N THR A 177 53.25 21.82 -11.59
CA THR A 177 54.14 22.99 -11.46
C THR A 177 55.62 22.56 -11.30
N LEU A 178 55.89 21.54 -10.46
CA LEU A 178 57.23 21.02 -10.25
C LEU A 178 57.81 20.29 -11.47
N SER A 179 56.93 19.70 -12.28
CA SER A 179 57.34 18.88 -13.45
C SER A 179 57.53 19.73 -14.71
N GLU A 180 56.72 20.77 -14.89
CA GLU A 180 56.79 21.62 -16.12
C GLU A 180 57.89 22.66 -16.09
N ASN A 181 58.26 23.17 -14.89
CA ASN A 181 59.23 24.26 -14.74
C ASN A 181 60.30 23.95 -13.68
N PRO A 182 61.03 22.87 -13.78
CA PRO A 182 62.00 22.44 -12.75
C PRO A 182 63.16 23.41 -12.59
N GLU A 183 63.54 24.13 -13.66
CA GLU A 183 64.68 25.07 -13.65
C GLU A 183 64.30 26.45 -13.08
N ASP A 184 63.04 26.82 -13.12
CA ASP A 184 62.54 28.12 -12.65
C ASP A 184 62.17 28.12 -11.15
N ILE A 185 62.15 26.97 -10.52
CA ILE A 185 61.73 26.80 -9.12
C ILE A 185 62.96 26.67 -8.24
N ASP A 186 63.15 27.61 -7.31
CA ASP A 186 64.20 27.54 -6.33
C ASP A 186 63.96 26.37 -5.33
N GLN A 187 65.05 25.85 -4.73
CA GLN A 187 65.01 24.72 -3.83
C GLN A 187 64.08 24.93 -2.61
N ALA A 188 63.94 26.18 -2.11
CA ALA A 188 63.11 26.50 -0.96
C ALA A 188 61.63 26.43 -1.34
N THR A 189 61.25 26.90 -2.54
CA THR A 189 59.90 26.82 -3.10
C THR A 189 59.52 25.40 -3.44
N ALA A 190 60.42 24.63 -4.08
CA ALA A 190 60.20 23.21 -4.35
C ALA A 190 59.92 22.41 -3.06
N ARG A 191 60.67 22.71 -1.99
CA ARG A 191 60.44 22.03 -0.70
C ARG A 191 59.06 22.38 -0.08
N LYS A 192 58.62 23.64 -0.17
CA LYS A 192 57.27 24.04 0.27
C LYS A 192 56.16 23.31 -0.51
N PHE A 193 56.32 23.11 -1.81
CA PHE A 193 55.36 22.37 -2.64
C PHE A 193 55.30 20.90 -2.23
N LEU A 194 56.44 20.25 -2.05
CA LEU A 194 56.52 18.88 -1.57
C LEU A 194 55.90 18.70 -0.18
N ASP A 195 56.14 19.64 0.75
CA ASP A 195 55.50 19.60 2.08
C ASP A 195 53.98 19.74 1.98
N THR A 196 53.48 20.55 1.05
CA THR A 196 52.04 20.69 0.82
C THR A 196 51.44 19.44 0.22
N ILE A 197 52.08 18.83 -0.81
CA ILE A 197 51.70 17.57 -1.38
C ILE A 197 51.60 16.48 -0.31
N HIS A 198 52.65 16.39 0.53
CA HIS A 198 52.65 15.38 1.60
C HIS A 198 51.53 15.57 2.60
N ARG A 199 51.24 16.81 3.03
CA ARG A 199 50.13 17.13 3.94
C ARG A 199 48.79 16.80 3.35
N GLU A 200 48.54 17.14 2.07
CA GLU A 200 47.27 16.85 1.41
C GLU A 200 47.10 15.31 1.16
N ALA A 201 48.17 14.58 0.86
CA ALA A 201 48.17 13.14 0.76
C ALA A 201 47.81 12.43 2.10
N GLN A 202 48.38 12.92 3.20
CA GLN A 202 48.01 12.44 4.54
C GLN A 202 46.55 12.72 4.87
N ARG A 203 46.04 13.92 4.49
CA ARG A 203 44.62 14.26 4.68
C ARG A 203 43.72 13.32 3.89
N LEU A 204 44.06 12.99 2.64
CA LEU A 204 43.35 11.99 1.82
C LEU A 204 43.35 10.60 2.47
N GLN A 205 44.49 10.17 2.99
CA GLN A 205 44.61 8.88 3.67
C GLN A 205 43.67 8.80 4.88
N ASN A 206 43.61 9.83 5.69
CA ASN A 206 42.70 9.90 6.83
C ASN A 206 41.24 9.89 6.41
N LEU A 207 40.84 10.68 5.38
CA LEU A 207 39.48 10.68 4.86
C LEU A 207 39.08 9.29 4.36
N VAL A 208 39.94 8.57 3.63
CA VAL A 208 39.66 7.20 3.18
C VAL A 208 39.49 6.26 4.37
N SER A 209 40.33 6.36 5.38
CA SER A 209 40.23 5.53 6.59
C SER A 209 38.90 5.76 7.33
N ASP A 210 38.49 7.02 7.46
CA ASP A 210 37.20 7.38 8.10
C ASP A 210 36.01 6.83 7.31
N LEU A 211 36.03 6.94 5.96
CA LEU A 211 35.03 6.37 5.07
C LEU A 211 34.91 4.85 5.20
N MET A 212 36.06 4.15 5.27
CA MET A 212 36.09 2.69 5.44
C MET A 212 35.55 2.24 6.81
N SER A 213 35.81 3.04 7.85
CA SER A 213 35.32 2.75 9.20
C SER A 213 33.80 2.87 9.29
N LEU A 214 33.22 3.88 8.66
CA LEU A 214 31.76 4.08 8.57
C LEU A 214 31.07 2.95 7.79
N SER A 215 31.65 2.53 6.66
CA SER A 215 31.13 1.43 5.84
C SER A 215 31.10 0.09 6.60
N ARG A 216 32.02 -0.17 7.51
CA ARG A 216 32.02 -1.39 8.34
C ARG A 216 30.89 -1.37 9.37
N VAL A 217 30.61 -0.24 10.00
CA VAL A 217 29.53 -0.10 11.00
C VAL A 217 28.16 -0.30 10.37
N GLU A 218 27.98 0.05 9.08
CA GLU A 218 26.73 -0.18 8.35
C GLU A 218 26.54 -1.65 7.92
N ALA A 219 27.63 -2.39 7.67
CA ALA A 219 27.55 -3.79 7.25
C ALA A 219 27.25 -4.77 8.41
N GLU A 220 27.38 -4.34 9.66
CA GLU A 220 27.13 -5.16 10.86
C GLU A 220 25.71 -4.97 11.44
N LYS A 221 24.82 -4.20 10.76
CA LYS A 221 23.41 -4.01 11.14
C LYS A 221 22.47 -4.80 10.22
#